data_8caf642af441c3c0c3cc90a590a38ce5
#
_entry.id   8caf642af441c3c0c3cc90a590a38ce5
#
_cell.length_a   1.000
_cell.length_b   1.000
_cell.length_c   1.000
_cell.angle_alpha   90.00
_cell.angle_beta   90.00
_cell.angle_gamma   90.00
#
_symmetry.space_group_name_H-M   'P 1'
#
loop_
_entity.id
_entity.type
_entity.pdbx_description
1 polymer ?
#
loop_
_entity_poly.entity_id
_entity_poly.type
_entity_poly.pdbx_seq_one_letter_code
_entity_poly.pdbx_strand_id
1 'polypeptide(L)'
;MDVVRSRVGIVGGSIAGCAAAIALGRLGCEVTILERSSGELMDRGSGMLIPNALRDELIDAGYLPADYRHWRSGGRTWIVGDGSTTGRVAWRQTGPLTTNNWSVLWSGLREQVPDARYRDGVRIEKVVQDDNGVELLFEDGATENFDIVVGADGYRSVVRGALQSDTEPSYAGYILWRGNFPASELADTTAWGSMLISTFWTTYCFDGGHAVIYPIPDFESDGLRVNWAVYTSQPEGLVLAGPSSIPPGAITPEVFAYWV
;
A
#
# COMPACT_ATOMS: atom_id res chain seq x y z
N MET A 1 24.68 11.23 19.81
CA MET A 1 24.04 9.91 20.05
C MET A 1 24.63 8.95 19.02
N ASP A 2 25.22 7.84 19.47
CA ASP A 2 25.70 6.79 18.57
C ASP A 2 24.50 5.96 18.14
N VAL A 3 24.09 6.04 16.88
CA VAL A 3 22.91 5.32 16.36
C VAL A 3 23.12 3.81 16.43
N VAL A 4 24.38 3.36 16.37
CA VAL A 4 24.75 1.96 16.53
C VAL A 4 24.47 1.51 17.97
N ARG A 5 23.68 0.44 18.12
CA ARG A 5 23.19 -0.13 19.39
C ARG A 5 22.05 0.62 20.07
N SER A 6 21.46 1.66 19.44
CA SER A 6 20.27 2.29 19.97
C SER A 6 19.08 1.32 19.97
N ARG A 7 18.23 1.44 21.01
CA ARG A 7 16.91 0.80 21.04
C ARG A 7 15.94 1.60 20.19
N VAL A 8 15.42 1.00 19.12
CA VAL A 8 14.55 1.68 18.16
C VAL A 8 13.16 1.06 18.17
N GLY A 9 12.16 1.85 18.51
CA GLY A 9 10.75 1.51 18.36
C GLY A 9 10.25 1.95 16.97
N ILE A 10 9.63 1.04 16.21
CA ILE A 10 9.00 1.36 14.94
C ILE A 10 7.48 1.21 15.10
N VAL A 11 6.75 2.31 15.02
CA VAL A 11 5.29 2.30 15.12
C VAL A 11 4.69 2.07 13.75
N GLY A 12 4.07 0.89 13.55
CA GLY A 12 3.50 0.40 12.31
C GLY A 12 4.35 -0.68 11.63
N GLY A 13 3.77 -1.85 11.40
CA GLY A 13 4.40 -3.07 10.86
C GLY A 13 4.13 -3.34 9.39
N SER A 14 3.74 -2.33 8.63
CA SER A 14 3.51 -2.39 7.18
C SER A 14 4.85 -2.34 6.39
N ILE A 15 4.78 -2.17 5.09
CA ILE A 15 5.94 -2.10 4.17
C ILE A 15 7.01 -1.15 4.69
N ALA A 16 6.62 0.08 5.08
CA ALA A 16 7.57 1.08 5.56
C ALA A 16 8.25 0.68 6.87
N GLY A 17 7.49 0.11 7.81
CA GLY A 17 8.03 -0.35 9.10
C GLY A 17 8.97 -1.55 8.95
N CYS A 18 8.59 -2.54 8.14
CA CYS A 18 9.47 -3.68 7.86
C CYS A 18 10.77 -3.26 7.16
N ALA A 19 10.68 -2.39 6.15
CA ALA A 19 11.86 -1.86 5.46
C ALA A 19 12.79 -1.08 6.40
N ALA A 20 12.23 -0.22 7.27
CA ALA A 20 12.99 0.51 8.28
C ALA A 20 13.66 -0.45 9.28
N ALA A 21 12.95 -1.49 9.73
CA ALA A 21 13.49 -2.49 10.66
C ALA A 21 14.67 -3.25 10.07
N ILE A 22 14.59 -3.63 8.79
CA ILE A 22 15.68 -4.29 8.08
C ILE A 22 16.90 -3.35 8.02
N ALA A 23 16.71 -2.10 7.59
CA ALA A 23 17.78 -1.12 7.46
C ALA A 23 18.48 -0.86 8.81
N LEU A 24 17.71 -0.53 9.85
CA LEU A 24 18.22 -0.21 11.17
C LEU A 24 18.86 -1.43 11.87
N GLY A 25 18.27 -2.60 11.69
CA GLY A 25 18.83 -3.85 12.20
C GLY A 25 20.22 -4.15 11.61
N ARG A 26 20.44 -3.86 10.32
CA ARG A 26 21.74 -3.99 9.66
C ARG A 26 22.78 -2.98 10.14
N LEU A 27 22.34 -1.83 10.63
CA LEU A 27 23.19 -0.85 11.29
C LEU A 27 23.54 -1.23 12.73
N GLY A 28 23.01 -2.36 13.24
CA GLY A 28 23.27 -2.84 14.59
C GLY A 28 22.35 -2.30 15.66
N CYS A 29 21.23 -1.65 15.27
CA CYS A 29 20.22 -1.21 16.22
C CYS A 29 19.43 -2.39 16.81
N GLU A 30 18.96 -2.23 18.05
CA GLU A 30 17.98 -3.12 18.66
C GLU A 30 16.57 -2.64 18.29
N VAL A 31 16.00 -3.24 17.25
CA VAL A 31 14.74 -2.78 16.66
C VAL A 31 13.56 -3.57 17.20
N THR A 32 12.46 -2.90 17.51
CA THR A 32 11.15 -3.50 17.82
C THR A 32 10.08 -2.83 16.97
N ILE A 33 9.36 -3.61 16.17
CA ILE A 33 8.15 -3.16 15.45
C ILE A 33 6.94 -3.33 16.38
N LEU A 34 6.08 -2.31 16.40
CA LEU A 34 4.84 -2.25 17.17
C LEU A 34 3.69 -2.05 16.18
N GLU A 35 2.97 -3.13 15.85
CA GLU A 35 1.84 -3.13 14.90
C GLU A 35 0.51 -3.26 15.64
N ARG A 36 -0.43 -2.35 15.36
CA ARG A 36 -1.75 -2.32 16.01
C ARG A 36 -2.69 -3.46 15.64
N SER A 37 -2.51 -4.01 14.44
CA SER A 37 -3.34 -5.11 13.95
C SER A 37 -2.79 -6.42 14.47
N SER A 38 -3.69 -7.34 14.86
CA SER A 38 -3.31 -8.70 15.21
C SER A 38 -3.29 -9.59 13.98
N GLY A 39 -2.35 -10.52 13.91
CA GLY A 39 -2.20 -11.47 12.83
C GLY A 39 -1.59 -10.89 11.55
N GLU A 40 -1.74 -11.63 10.47
CA GLU A 40 -1.16 -11.25 9.18
C GLU A 40 -1.93 -10.10 8.52
N LEU A 41 -1.19 -9.22 7.83
CA LEU A 41 -1.78 -8.10 7.09
C LEU A 41 -2.15 -8.47 5.65
N MET A 42 -2.28 -9.77 5.34
CA MET A 42 -2.40 -10.32 3.97
C MET A 42 -3.64 -9.81 3.21
N ASP A 43 -4.78 -9.65 3.87
CA ASP A 43 -6.06 -9.29 3.21
C ASP A 43 -6.20 -7.81 2.84
N ARG A 44 -5.16 -7.01 3.06
CA ARG A 44 -5.23 -5.55 2.83
C ARG A 44 -4.71 -5.14 1.46
N GLY A 45 -4.30 -6.13 0.65
CA GLY A 45 -3.53 -5.92 -0.54
C GLY A 45 -4.33 -5.43 -1.74
N SER A 46 -3.90 -4.31 -2.29
CA SER A 46 -4.20 -3.88 -3.65
C SER A 46 -2.90 -3.82 -4.46
N GLY A 47 -3.06 -3.63 -5.76
CA GLY A 47 -1.91 -3.49 -6.64
C GLY A 47 -1.11 -2.23 -6.36
N MET A 48 0.19 -2.32 -6.56
CA MET A 48 1.12 -1.20 -6.52
C MET A 48 2.17 -1.34 -7.64
N LEU A 49 2.74 -0.21 -8.00
CA LEU A 49 3.73 -0.09 -9.07
C LEU A 49 5.07 0.30 -8.46
N ILE A 50 6.13 -0.41 -8.83
CA ILE A 50 7.51 -0.09 -8.44
C ILE A 50 8.38 -0.01 -9.71
N PRO A 51 9.30 0.97 -9.81
CA PRO A 51 10.32 0.97 -10.86
C PRO A 51 11.14 -0.34 -10.82
N ASN A 52 11.43 -0.91 -11.99
CA ASN A 52 12.20 -2.16 -12.05
C ASN A 52 13.56 -2.03 -11.36
N ALA A 53 14.25 -0.89 -11.51
CA ALA A 53 15.52 -0.65 -10.84
C ALA A 53 15.40 -0.74 -9.30
N LEU A 54 14.35 -0.11 -8.72
CA LEU A 54 14.13 -0.20 -7.28
C LEU A 54 13.83 -1.63 -6.81
N ARG A 55 13.03 -2.38 -7.58
CA ARG A 55 12.79 -3.80 -7.27
C ARG A 55 14.09 -4.59 -7.27
N ASP A 56 14.92 -4.42 -8.30
CA ASP A 56 16.19 -5.13 -8.44
C ASP A 56 17.14 -4.76 -7.29
N GLU A 57 17.24 -3.47 -6.94
CA GLU A 57 18.00 -3.01 -5.77
C GLU A 57 17.49 -3.62 -4.45
N LEU A 58 16.18 -3.75 -4.27
CA LEU A 58 15.61 -4.36 -3.06
C LEU A 58 15.94 -5.86 -2.97
N ILE A 59 15.96 -6.57 -4.10
CA ILE A 59 16.38 -7.98 -4.16
C ILE A 59 17.87 -8.09 -3.89
N ASP A 60 18.70 -7.34 -4.62
CA ASP A 60 20.17 -7.39 -4.50
C ASP A 60 20.64 -7.00 -3.09
N ALA A 61 19.96 -6.05 -2.48
CA ALA A 61 20.21 -5.65 -1.10
C ALA A 61 19.57 -6.61 -0.07
N GLY A 62 18.88 -7.67 -0.48
CA GLY A 62 18.26 -8.65 0.40
C GLY A 62 17.11 -8.13 1.26
N TYR A 63 16.36 -7.13 0.76
CA TYR A 63 15.09 -6.71 1.34
C TYR A 63 13.94 -7.60 0.86
N LEU A 64 14.06 -8.13 -0.34
CA LEU A 64 13.12 -9.05 -0.95
C LEU A 64 13.82 -10.36 -1.32
N PRO A 65 13.13 -11.50 -1.32
CA PRO A 65 13.69 -12.76 -1.74
C PRO A 65 14.03 -12.75 -3.25
N ALA A 66 14.98 -13.56 -3.67
CA ALA A 66 15.45 -13.63 -5.06
C ALA A 66 14.33 -14.09 -6.03
N ASP A 67 13.40 -14.89 -5.56
CA ASP A 67 12.24 -15.41 -6.27
C ASP A 67 10.97 -14.56 -6.05
N TYR A 68 11.11 -13.30 -5.60
CA TYR A 68 10.03 -12.38 -5.36
C TYR A 68 9.07 -12.29 -6.55
N ARG A 69 7.81 -12.64 -6.34
CA ARG A 69 6.79 -12.69 -7.39
C ARG A 69 6.29 -11.30 -7.75
N HIS A 70 6.33 -11.00 -9.04
CA HIS A 70 5.88 -9.74 -9.62
C HIS A 70 5.48 -9.94 -11.08
N TRP A 71 4.77 -8.98 -11.66
CA TRP A 71 4.52 -8.93 -13.09
C TRP A 71 5.28 -7.76 -13.72
N ARG A 72 6.01 -8.01 -14.81
CA ARG A 72 6.79 -6.97 -15.50
C ARG A 72 5.93 -6.24 -16.50
N SER A 73 5.85 -4.92 -16.40
CA SER A 73 5.19 -4.06 -17.35
C SER A 73 6.19 -3.35 -18.25
N GLY A 74 5.91 -3.32 -19.54
CA GLY A 74 6.64 -2.54 -20.56
C GLY A 74 6.20 -1.08 -20.61
N GLY A 75 5.08 -0.74 -19.97
CA GLY A 75 4.53 0.61 -19.99
C GLY A 75 3.02 0.68 -19.77
N ARG A 76 2.44 1.78 -20.20
CA ARG A 76 1.05 2.14 -19.97
C ARG A 76 0.33 2.48 -21.28
N THR A 77 -0.85 1.91 -21.50
CA THR A 77 -1.77 2.31 -22.58
C THR A 77 -2.81 3.26 -22.02
N TRP A 78 -2.95 4.41 -22.63
CA TRP A 78 -3.98 5.38 -22.32
C TRP A 78 -5.12 5.23 -23.35
N ILE A 79 -6.32 4.99 -22.87
CA ILE A 79 -7.55 4.86 -23.65
C ILE A 79 -8.47 6.00 -23.25
N VAL A 80 -9.13 6.60 -24.22
CA VAL A 80 -10.14 7.65 -24.02
C VAL A 80 -11.49 7.10 -24.49
N GLY A 81 -12.54 7.31 -23.71
CA GLY A 81 -13.90 6.99 -24.08
C GLY A 81 -14.31 7.79 -25.34
N ASP A 82 -14.90 7.13 -26.30
CA ASP A 82 -15.34 7.70 -27.58
C ASP A 82 -16.79 7.28 -27.94
N GLY A 83 -17.51 6.75 -26.95
CA GLY A 83 -18.86 6.19 -27.10
C GLY A 83 -18.90 4.73 -27.54
N SER A 84 -17.76 4.12 -27.88
CA SER A 84 -17.65 2.68 -28.12
C SER A 84 -17.40 1.93 -26.80
N THR A 85 -17.62 0.61 -26.82
CA THR A 85 -17.36 -0.25 -25.65
C THR A 85 -15.89 -0.38 -25.27
N THR A 86 -14.96 -0.12 -26.21
CA THR A 86 -13.51 -0.30 -26.01
C THR A 86 -12.74 1.01 -25.92
N GLY A 87 -13.36 2.11 -26.33
CA GLY A 87 -12.69 3.40 -26.42
C GLY A 87 -11.59 3.44 -27.50
N ARG A 88 -10.87 4.54 -27.56
CA ARG A 88 -9.79 4.80 -28.50
C ARG A 88 -8.45 4.92 -27.78
N VAL A 89 -7.42 4.21 -28.25
CA VAL A 89 -6.05 4.40 -27.76
C VAL A 89 -5.58 5.82 -28.11
N ALA A 90 -5.34 6.62 -27.06
CA ALA A 90 -4.84 7.98 -27.22
C ALA A 90 -3.30 8.00 -27.20
N TRP A 91 -2.68 7.18 -26.37
CA TRP A 91 -1.23 7.18 -26.21
C TRP A 91 -0.73 5.85 -25.63
N ARG A 92 0.51 5.50 -25.96
CA ARG A 92 1.26 4.43 -25.29
C ARG A 92 2.54 5.00 -24.73
N GLN A 93 2.64 4.95 -23.41
CA GLN A 93 3.81 5.37 -22.67
C GLN A 93 4.67 4.15 -22.36
N THR A 94 5.89 4.13 -22.88
CA THR A 94 6.87 3.13 -22.50
C THR A 94 7.49 3.49 -21.15
N GLY A 95 7.78 2.48 -20.33
CA GLY A 95 8.42 2.67 -19.03
C GLY A 95 8.51 1.35 -18.28
N PRO A 96 9.70 0.94 -17.85
CA PRO A 96 9.92 -0.33 -17.17
C PRO A 96 9.43 -0.24 -15.72
N LEU A 97 8.23 -0.76 -15.47
CA LEU A 97 7.61 -0.86 -14.16
C LEU A 97 7.30 -2.30 -13.82
N THR A 98 7.23 -2.57 -12.53
CA THR A 98 6.79 -3.83 -11.97
C THR A 98 5.47 -3.61 -11.25
N THR A 99 4.46 -4.42 -11.56
CA THR A 99 3.23 -4.47 -10.78
C THR A 99 3.36 -5.53 -9.70
N ASN A 100 2.90 -5.20 -8.53
CA ASN A 100 3.07 -5.99 -7.33
C ASN A 100 1.74 -6.11 -6.59
N ASN A 101 1.53 -7.23 -5.92
CA ASN A 101 0.52 -7.34 -4.88
C ASN A 101 1.12 -6.82 -3.57
N TRP A 102 0.41 -5.93 -2.89
CA TRP A 102 0.84 -5.38 -1.61
C TRP A 102 1.14 -6.48 -0.58
N SER A 103 0.30 -7.51 -0.53
CA SER A 103 0.47 -8.64 0.41
C SER A 103 1.75 -9.41 0.13
N VAL A 104 2.06 -9.66 -1.15
CA VAL A 104 3.31 -10.33 -1.56
C VAL A 104 4.53 -9.47 -1.23
N LEU A 105 4.45 -8.15 -1.44
CA LEU A 105 5.53 -7.24 -1.10
C LEU A 105 5.74 -7.15 0.41
N TRP A 106 4.65 -7.02 1.17
CA TRP A 106 4.71 -6.99 2.62
C TRP A 106 5.28 -8.29 3.19
N SER A 107 4.80 -9.45 2.73
CA SER A 107 5.29 -10.76 3.18
C SER A 107 6.79 -10.92 2.92
N GLY A 108 7.25 -10.58 1.72
CA GLY A 108 8.69 -10.65 1.40
C GLY A 108 9.57 -9.78 2.30
N LEU A 109 9.11 -8.59 2.68
CA LEU A 109 9.80 -7.73 3.65
C LEU A 109 9.66 -8.28 5.08
N ARG A 110 8.46 -8.74 5.46
CA ARG A 110 8.17 -9.25 6.80
C ARG A 110 9.01 -10.48 7.14
N GLU A 111 9.24 -11.37 6.19
CA GLU A 111 10.10 -12.56 6.32
C GLU A 111 11.56 -12.23 6.67
N GLN A 112 12.03 -11.03 6.30
CA GLN A 112 13.38 -10.57 6.66
C GLN A 112 13.46 -9.98 8.08
N VAL A 113 12.32 -9.80 8.76
CA VAL A 113 12.25 -9.30 10.13
C VAL A 113 12.06 -10.46 11.09
N PRO A 114 12.98 -10.72 12.04
CA PRO A 114 12.83 -11.78 13.03
C PRO A 114 11.53 -11.61 13.86
N ASP A 115 10.81 -12.69 14.11
CA ASP A 115 9.54 -12.67 14.85
C ASP A 115 9.66 -12.03 16.24
N ALA A 116 10.75 -12.27 16.93
CA ALA A 116 11.03 -11.65 18.24
C ALA A 116 11.10 -10.11 18.21
N ARG A 117 11.22 -9.52 17.01
CA ARG A 117 11.27 -8.07 16.79
C ARG A 117 9.94 -7.50 16.26
N TYR A 118 8.93 -8.33 16.06
CA TYR A 118 7.63 -7.91 15.53
C TYR A 118 6.54 -8.21 16.57
N ARG A 119 5.97 -7.18 17.14
CA ARG A 119 4.89 -7.27 18.13
C ARG A 119 3.60 -6.75 17.49
N ASP A 120 2.71 -7.66 17.19
CA ASP A 120 1.37 -7.36 16.66
C ASP A 120 0.33 -7.19 17.78
N GLY A 121 -0.83 -6.64 17.45
CA GLY A 121 -1.90 -6.34 18.41
C GLY A 121 -1.54 -5.22 19.40
N VAL A 122 -0.49 -4.44 19.12
CA VAL A 122 0.02 -3.39 20.03
C VAL A 122 -0.35 -2.02 19.51
N ARG A 123 -1.25 -1.33 20.20
CA ARG A 123 -1.68 0.02 19.84
C ARG A 123 -1.00 1.07 20.72
N ILE A 124 -0.41 2.07 20.05
CA ILE A 124 0.19 3.23 20.69
C ILE A 124 -0.89 4.31 20.84
N GLU A 125 -1.08 4.80 22.06
CA GLU A 125 -1.99 5.89 22.39
C GLU A 125 -1.29 7.25 22.34
N LYS A 126 -0.05 7.31 22.89
CA LYS A 126 0.70 8.56 22.99
C LYS A 126 2.19 8.35 22.84
N VAL A 127 2.84 9.36 22.29
CA VAL A 127 4.30 9.46 22.18
C VAL A 127 4.75 10.69 22.96
N VAL A 128 5.72 10.53 23.84
CA VAL A 128 6.32 11.62 24.64
C VAL A 128 7.82 11.60 24.41
N GLN A 129 8.38 12.70 23.96
CA GLN A 129 9.82 12.85 23.73
C GLN A 129 10.40 13.85 24.73
N ASP A 130 11.57 13.53 25.29
CA ASP A 130 12.39 14.41 26.11
C ASP A 130 13.88 14.30 25.73
N ASP A 131 14.76 14.90 26.54
CA ASP A 131 16.21 14.87 26.33
C ASP A 131 16.84 13.48 26.54
N ASN A 132 16.11 12.53 27.15
CA ASN A 132 16.58 11.19 27.49
C ASN A 132 16.12 10.13 26.48
N GLY A 133 15.15 10.45 25.62
CA GLY A 133 14.61 9.53 24.62
C GLY A 133 13.12 9.71 24.34
N VAL A 134 12.47 8.62 23.96
CA VAL A 134 11.04 8.63 23.61
C VAL A 134 10.30 7.55 24.39
N GLU A 135 9.30 7.96 25.15
CA GLU A 135 8.37 7.06 25.82
C GLU A 135 7.12 6.84 24.95
N LEU A 136 6.75 5.59 24.75
CA LEU A 136 5.50 5.17 24.13
C LEU A 136 4.52 4.71 25.21
N LEU A 137 3.34 5.31 25.24
CA LEU A 137 2.21 4.87 26.06
C LEU A 137 1.32 3.97 25.21
N PHE A 138 1.05 2.77 25.68
CA PHE A 138 0.18 1.78 25.04
C PHE A 138 -1.28 1.93 25.51
N GLU A 139 -2.23 1.44 24.70
CA GLU A 139 -3.67 1.50 25.00
C GLU A 139 -4.04 0.77 26.32
N ASP A 140 -3.26 -0.22 26.75
CA ASP A 140 -3.42 -0.93 28.03
C ASP A 140 -2.85 -0.18 29.25
N GLY A 141 -2.28 1.00 29.04
CA GLY A 141 -1.68 1.84 30.05
C GLY A 141 -0.21 1.52 30.38
N ALA A 142 0.39 0.51 29.75
CA ALA A 142 1.82 0.24 29.87
C ALA A 142 2.65 1.31 29.16
N THR A 143 3.92 1.46 29.55
CA THR A 143 4.86 2.35 28.87
C THR A 143 6.16 1.62 28.53
N GLU A 144 6.81 2.05 27.44
CA GLU A 144 8.13 1.55 27.05
C GLU A 144 8.97 2.69 26.50
N ASN A 145 10.28 2.68 26.86
CA ASN A 145 11.22 3.71 26.46
C ASN A 145 12.14 3.21 25.32
N PHE A 146 12.38 4.10 24.37
CA PHE A 146 13.29 3.89 23.24
C PHE A 146 14.23 5.09 23.11
N ASP A 147 15.43 4.85 22.56
CA ASP A 147 16.34 5.94 22.21
C ASP A 147 15.82 6.71 21.00
N ILE A 148 15.20 5.98 20.06
CA ILE A 148 14.64 6.53 18.83
C ILE A 148 13.28 5.86 18.55
N VAL A 149 12.30 6.65 18.09
CA VAL A 149 11.04 6.14 17.55
C VAL A 149 10.88 6.55 16.10
N VAL A 150 10.54 5.59 15.25
CA VAL A 150 10.24 5.78 13.83
C VAL A 150 8.74 5.64 13.60
N GLY A 151 8.09 6.68 13.07
CA GLY A 151 6.69 6.64 12.68
C GLY A 151 6.51 6.03 11.30
N ALA A 152 5.94 4.83 11.24
CA ALA A 152 5.53 4.11 10.04
C ALA A 152 4.03 3.75 10.08
N ASP A 153 3.24 4.46 10.87
CA ASP A 153 1.85 4.22 11.26
C ASP A 153 0.81 4.88 10.33
N GLY A 154 1.27 5.38 9.19
CA GLY A 154 0.43 5.80 8.07
C GLY A 154 -0.22 7.17 8.24
N TYR A 155 -1.34 7.38 7.55
CA TYR A 155 -1.96 8.70 7.44
C TYR A 155 -2.60 9.20 8.75
N ARG A 156 -2.97 8.32 9.68
CA ARG A 156 -3.44 8.64 11.05
C ARG A 156 -2.32 8.48 12.08
N SER A 157 -1.12 8.92 11.72
CA SER A 157 0.08 8.73 12.53
C SER A 157 0.00 9.44 13.89
N VAL A 158 0.13 8.66 14.94
CA VAL A 158 0.28 9.15 16.33
C VAL A 158 1.66 9.80 16.50
N VAL A 159 2.69 9.21 15.86
CA VAL A 159 4.06 9.74 15.91
C VAL A 159 4.14 11.12 15.25
N ARG A 160 3.50 11.30 14.07
CA ARG A 160 3.43 12.63 13.44
C ARG A 160 2.72 13.65 14.34
N GLY A 161 1.62 13.26 14.99
CA GLY A 161 0.89 14.13 15.91
C GLY A 161 1.73 14.62 17.07
N ALA A 162 2.68 13.81 17.55
CA ALA A 162 3.62 14.22 18.60
C ALA A 162 4.70 15.21 18.11
N LEU A 163 5.07 15.14 16.84
CA LEU A 163 6.09 16.02 16.22
C LEU A 163 5.48 17.31 15.66
N GLN A 164 4.27 17.22 15.11
CA GLN A 164 3.59 18.29 14.38
C GLN A 164 2.08 18.23 14.69
N SER A 165 1.69 18.77 15.84
CA SER A 165 0.30 18.74 16.34
C SER A 165 -0.73 19.37 15.40
N ASP A 166 -0.30 20.32 14.57
CA ASP A 166 -1.18 21.11 13.69
C ASP A 166 -1.38 20.50 12.30
N THR A 167 -0.83 19.28 12.07
CA THR A 167 -0.92 18.63 10.76
C THR A 167 -2.13 17.67 10.71
N GLU A 168 -3.21 18.14 10.08
CA GLU A 168 -4.42 17.35 9.84
C GLU A 168 -4.49 16.84 8.38
N PRO A 169 -4.95 15.60 8.15
CA PRO A 169 -5.23 15.12 6.81
C PRO A 169 -6.31 15.96 6.13
N SER A 170 -6.08 16.39 4.89
CA SER A 170 -7.07 17.09 4.08
C SER A 170 -7.60 16.21 2.95
N TYR A 171 -8.84 16.47 2.54
CA TYR A 171 -9.43 15.78 1.40
C TYR A 171 -8.74 16.19 0.10
N ALA A 172 -8.32 15.20 -0.70
CA ALA A 172 -7.56 15.43 -1.93
C ALA A 172 -8.42 15.86 -3.13
N GLY A 173 -9.74 15.95 -2.98
CA GLY A 173 -10.66 16.38 -4.04
C GLY A 173 -11.20 15.25 -4.92
N TYR A 174 -10.86 14.00 -4.65
CA TYR A 174 -11.34 12.84 -5.40
C TYR A 174 -11.53 11.61 -4.49
N ILE A 175 -12.30 10.65 -4.97
CA ILE A 175 -12.48 9.33 -4.35
C ILE A 175 -11.75 8.28 -5.19
N LEU A 176 -11.12 7.34 -4.52
CA LEU A 176 -10.53 6.16 -5.11
C LEU A 176 -11.35 4.92 -4.74
N TRP A 177 -11.98 4.33 -5.76
CA TRP A 177 -12.58 3.02 -5.69
C TRP A 177 -11.53 2.00 -6.14
N ARG A 178 -11.32 0.94 -5.41
CA ARG A 178 -10.31 -0.06 -5.79
C ARG A 178 -10.69 -1.46 -5.33
N GLY A 179 -10.20 -2.43 -6.07
CA GLY A 179 -10.34 -3.84 -5.73
C GLY A 179 -9.45 -4.71 -6.58
N ASN A 180 -9.49 -5.97 -6.30
CA ASN A 180 -8.89 -7.00 -7.13
C ASN A 180 -9.67 -8.30 -7.01
N PHE A 181 -9.56 -9.14 -8.02
CA PHE A 181 -10.19 -10.46 -8.06
C PHE A 181 -9.32 -11.43 -8.89
N PRO A 182 -9.43 -12.75 -8.69
CA PRO A 182 -8.70 -13.73 -9.48
C PRO A 182 -8.94 -13.54 -10.99
N ALA A 183 -7.88 -13.57 -11.80
CA ALA A 183 -8.02 -13.42 -13.25
C ALA A 183 -8.84 -14.55 -13.90
N SER A 184 -8.96 -15.70 -13.24
CA SER A 184 -9.82 -16.82 -13.66
C SER A 184 -11.33 -16.52 -13.60
N GLU A 185 -11.73 -15.46 -12.89
CA GLU A 185 -13.14 -15.04 -12.78
C GLU A 185 -13.58 -14.07 -13.91
N LEU A 186 -12.66 -13.68 -14.80
CA LEU A 186 -13.01 -12.85 -15.93
C LEU A 186 -13.95 -13.56 -16.88
N ALA A 187 -15.12 -12.95 -17.14
CA ALA A 187 -16.09 -13.46 -18.11
C ALA A 187 -15.59 -13.30 -19.57
N ASP A 188 -14.91 -12.20 -19.88
CA ASP A 188 -14.26 -11.96 -21.18
C ASP A 188 -12.75 -11.83 -20.98
N THR A 189 -12.00 -12.81 -21.51
CA THR A 189 -10.56 -12.87 -21.39
C THR A 189 -9.82 -12.17 -22.54
N THR A 190 -10.53 -11.66 -23.56
CA THR A 190 -9.91 -11.12 -24.78
C THR A 190 -9.08 -9.88 -24.50
N ALA A 191 -9.66 -8.89 -23.82
CA ALA A 191 -8.96 -7.67 -23.43
C ALA A 191 -7.82 -7.95 -22.43
N TRP A 192 -8.06 -8.87 -21.49
CA TRP A 192 -7.05 -9.31 -20.54
C TRP A 192 -5.88 -10.03 -21.22
N GLY A 193 -6.15 -10.95 -22.13
CA GLY A 193 -5.12 -11.61 -22.93
C GLY A 193 -4.28 -10.63 -23.73
N SER A 194 -4.91 -9.63 -24.34
CA SER A 194 -4.20 -8.56 -25.06
C SER A 194 -3.30 -7.73 -24.14
N MET A 195 -3.73 -7.44 -22.92
CA MET A 195 -2.92 -6.73 -21.92
C MET A 195 -1.69 -7.57 -21.52
N LEU A 196 -1.88 -8.87 -21.22
CA LEU A 196 -0.79 -9.77 -20.85
C LEU A 196 0.24 -9.93 -21.98
N ILE A 197 -0.21 -10.08 -23.22
CA ILE A 197 0.67 -10.21 -24.38
C ILE A 197 1.42 -8.91 -24.65
N SER A 198 0.75 -7.77 -24.58
CA SER A 198 1.38 -6.46 -24.83
C SER A 198 2.29 -6.00 -23.70
N THR A 199 2.21 -6.64 -22.54
CA THR A 199 2.91 -6.23 -21.30
C THR A 199 2.65 -4.79 -20.85
N PHE A 200 1.60 -4.14 -21.38
CA PHE A 200 1.20 -2.79 -21.02
C PHE A 200 -0.05 -2.83 -20.12
N TRP A 201 0.00 -2.11 -19.01
CA TRP A 201 -1.19 -1.88 -18.19
C TRP A 201 -2.04 -0.74 -18.76
N THR A 202 -3.31 -0.70 -18.40
CA THR A 202 -4.27 0.20 -19.05
C THR A 202 -4.75 1.28 -18.09
N THR A 203 -4.84 2.51 -18.63
CA THR A 203 -5.62 3.59 -18.04
C THR A 203 -6.72 3.98 -19.01
N TYR A 204 -7.95 3.93 -18.54
CA TYR A 204 -9.13 4.34 -19.25
C TYR A 204 -9.59 5.71 -18.70
N CYS A 205 -9.56 6.74 -19.55
CA CYS A 205 -9.98 8.09 -19.21
C CYS A 205 -11.41 8.33 -19.69
N PHE A 206 -12.24 8.87 -18.83
CA PHE A 206 -13.62 9.26 -19.09
C PHE A 206 -13.89 10.63 -18.48
N ASP A 207 -15.06 11.21 -18.76
CA ASP A 207 -15.40 12.51 -18.21
C ASP A 207 -15.52 12.45 -16.68
N GLY A 208 -14.81 13.33 -16.00
CA GLY A 208 -14.77 13.39 -14.53
C GLY A 208 -13.88 12.36 -13.83
N GLY A 209 -13.14 11.50 -14.57
CA GLY A 209 -12.27 10.52 -13.90
C GLY A 209 -11.42 9.64 -14.81
N HIS A 210 -10.84 8.62 -14.20
CA HIS A 210 -10.12 7.59 -14.92
C HIS A 210 -10.10 6.26 -14.14
N ALA A 211 -9.97 5.17 -14.87
CA ALA A 211 -9.75 3.84 -14.32
C ALA A 211 -8.34 3.34 -14.66
N VAL A 212 -7.75 2.59 -13.76
CA VAL A 212 -6.46 1.94 -13.95
C VAL A 212 -6.63 0.45 -13.73
N ILE A 213 -6.18 -0.37 -14.69
CA ILE A 213 -6.33 -1.83 -14.65
C ILE A 213 -5.00 -2.46 -15.02
N TYR A 214 -4.54 -3.41 -14.20
CA TYR A 214 -3.30 -4.14 -14.41
C TYR A 214 -3.27 -5.48 -13.68
N PRO A 215 -2.50 -6.46 -14.20
CA PRO A 215 -2.26 -7.72 -13.52
C PRO A 215 -1.33 -7.53 -12.32
N ILE A 216 -1.60 -8.29 -11.26
CA ILE A 216 -0.72 -8.45 -10.10
C ILE A 216 -0.60 -9.94 -9.77
N PRO A 217 0.50 -10.39 -9.16
CA PRO A 217 0.59 -11.75 -8.64
C PRO A 217 -0.53 -12.04 -7.63
N ASP A 218 -1.07 -13.23 -7.68
CA ASP A 218 -1.94 -13.72 -6.62
C ASP A 218 -1.09 -14.11 -5.40
N PHE A 219 -1.56 -13.80 -4.19
CA PHE A 219 -0.84 -14.16 -2.97
C PHE A 219 -1.12 -15.60 -2.51
N GLU A 220 -2.28 -16.17 -2.89
CA GLU A 220 -2.71 -17.53 -2.51
C GLU A 220 -2.28 -18.60 -3.52
N SER A 221 -1.94 -18.21 -4.75
CA SER A 221 -1.61 -19.13 -5.83
C SER A 221 -0.51 -18.57 -6.74
N ASP A 222 -0.02 -19.39 -7.67
CA ASP A 222 0.92 -18.94 -8.72
C ASP A 222 0.22 -18.16 -9.84
N GLY A 223 -1.07 -17.91 -9.72
CA GLY A 223 -1.88 -17.18 -10.69
C GLY A 223 -1.69 -15.67 -10.65
N LEU A 224 -2.56 -14.99 -11.41
CA LEU A 224 -2.66 -13.54 -11.46
C LEU A 224 -4.04 -13.09 -10.96
N ARG A 225 -4.09 -11.89 -10.43
CA ARG A 225 -5.32 -11.16 -10.12
C ARG A 225 -5.43 -9.95 -11.02
N VAL A 226 -6.65 -9.55 -11.33
CA VAL A 226 -6.95 -8.27 -11.96
C VAL A 226 -7.05 -7.24 -10.86
N ASN A 227 -6.12 -6.30 -10.82
CA ASN A 227 -6.22 -5.14 -9.95
C ASN A 227 -6.85 -3.99 -10.73
N TRP A 228 -7.80 -3.32 -10.11
CA TRP A 228 -8.46 -2.16 -10.67
C TRP A 228 -8.56 -1.02 -9.66
N ALA A 229 -8.50 0.19 -10.16
CA ALA A 229 -8.68 1.42 -9.39
C ALA A 229 -9.41 2.45 -10.25
N VAL A 230 -10.48 3.04 -9.72
CA VAL A 230 -11.29 4.07 -10.40
C VAL A 230 -11.21 5.34 -9.57
N TYR A 231 -10.78 6.41 -10.20
CA TYR A 231 -10.68 7.74 -9.62
C TYR A 231 -11.82 8.60 -10.13
N THR A 232 -12.65 9.13 -9.22
CA THR A 232 -13.81 9.95 -9.54
C THR A 232 -13.89 11.14 -8.60
N SER A 233 -14.63 12.17 -9.01
CA SER A 233 -15.09 13.19 -8.05
C SER A 233 -15.97 12.54 -6.98
N GLN A 234 -16.11 13.20 -5.84
CA GLN A 234 -17.03 12.75 -4.80
C GLN A 234 -18.48 12.84 -5.31
N PRO A 235 -19.27 11.75 -5.19
CA PRO A 235 -20.69 11.77 -5.50
C PRO A 235 -21.44 12.84 -4.72
N GLU A 236 -22.37 13.52 -5.38
CA GLU A 236 -23.23 14.50 -4.72
C GLU A 236 -24.08 13.81 -3.64
N GLY A 237 -24.13 14.37 -2.44
CA GLY A 237 -24.85 13.80 -1.30
C GLY A 237 -24.11 12.66 -0.55
N LEU A 238 -22.95 12.19 -1.01
CA LEU A 238 -22.17 11.21 -0.27
C LEU A 238 -21.43 11.87 0.90
N VAL A 239 -21.76 11.45 2.12
CA VAL A 239 -21.06 11.89 3.32
C VAL A 239 -19.96 10.88 3.67
N LEU A 240 -18.72 11.35 3.73
CA LEU A 240 -17.59 10.51 4.17
C LEU A 240 -17.69 10.28 5.69
N ALA A 241 -17.50 9.04 6.13
CA ALA A 241 -17.49 8.69 7.57
C ALA A 241 -16.25 9.22 8.31
N GLY A 242 -15.40 9.96 7.59
CA GLY A 242 -14.16 10.54 8.06
C GLY A 242 -13.31 10.94 6.86
N PRO A 243 -12.11 11.52 7.07
CA PRO A 243 -11.31 12.08 5.98
C PRO A 243 -10.82 11.05 4.96
N SER A 244 -11.12 9.76 5.10
CA SER A 244 -10.49 8.73 4.27
C SER A 244 -11.29 7.47 4.01
N SER A 245 -12.56 7.38 4.40
CA SER A 245 -13.35 6.18 4.13
C SER A 245 -14.83 6.47 3.94
N ILE A 246 -15.43 5.73 3.03
CA ILE A 246 -16.88 5.71 2.84
C ILE A 246 -17.45 4.68 3.83
N PRO A 247 -18.54 5.00 4.57
CA PRO A 247 -19.15 4.06 5.48
C PRO A 247 -19.58 2.78 4.75
N PRO A 248 -19.39 1.60 5.36
CA PRO A 248 -20.01 0.38 4.87
C PRO A 248 -21.52 0.59 4.69
N GLY A 249 -22.07 0.22 3.53
CA GLY A 249 -23.48 0.37 3.20
C GLY A 249 -23.88 1.74 2.61
N ALA A 250 -22.99 2.74 2.59
CA ALA A 250 -23.23 3.98 1.82
C ALA A 250 -23.08 3.78 0.31
N ILE A 251 -22.49 2.66 -0.11
CA ILE A 251 -22.40 2.25 -1.51
C ILE A 251 -23.54 1.28 -1.76
N THR A 252 -24.67 1.80 -2.24
CA THR A 252 -25.73 0.95 -2.76
C THR A 252 -25.46 0.61 -4.23
N PRO A 253 -26.09 -0.45 -4.79
CA PRO A 253 -26.01 -0.74 -6.22
C PRO A 253 -26.41 0.47 -7.09
N GLU A 254 -27.37 1.28 -6.64
CA GLU A 254 -27.82 2.49 -7.35
C GLU A 254 -26.73 3.58 -7.34
N VAL A 255 -26.07 3.79 -6.21
CA VAL A 255 -24.91 4.70 -6.10
C VAL A 255 -23.79 4.24 -7.01
N PHE A 256 -23.50 2.95 -7.04
CA PHE A 256 -22.47 2.40 -7.93
C PHE A 256 -22.86 2.49 -9.42
N ALA A 257 -24.12 2.20 -9.78
CA ALA A 257 -24.63 2.29 -11.14
C ALA A 257 -24.67 3.72 -11.71
N TYR A 258 -24.70 4.74 -10.86
CA TYR A 258 -24.62 6.15 -11.29
C TYR A 258 -23.20 6.54 -11.74
N TRP A 259 -22.18 5.73 -11.37
CA TRP A 259 -20.76 6.06 -11.54
C TRP A 259 -20.01 5.15 -12.53
N VAL A 260 -20.64 4.09 -13.01
CA VAL A 260 -20.16 3.15 -14.00
C VAL A 260 -21.06 3.15 -15.23
#